data_9473a14f86256cecb50f72a258cc2926
#
_entry.id   9473a14f86256cecb50f72a258cc2926
#
_cell.length_a   1.000
_cell.length_b   1.000
_cell.length_c   1.000
_cell.angle_alpha   90.00
_cell.angle_beta   90.00
_cell.angle_gamma   90.00
#
_symmetry.space_group_name_H-M   'P 1'
#
loop_
_entity.id
_entity.type
_entity.pdbx_description
1 polymer ?
#
loop_
_entity_poly.entity_id
_entity_poly.type
_entity_poly.pdbx_seq_one_letter_code
_entity_poly.pdbx_strand_id
1 'polypeptide(L)'
;MLDLENYFDPLPLRAQTAYSQLNEVAIRAEMSRTVANLSGSFSQRLVRNKAYWYFKHTDAQGKQRQIYVGPDSPEVRALVEAKQNSPQPDAIKKLARIAAVSGCQMTPPLHFKVIKRLSDYGFFHSGGVAIGSHAFIAYSNMLGVHWGSSSAATQDIDFAHSGRNLSVALPADIE
;
A
#
# COMPACT_ATOMS: atom_id res chain seq x y z
N MET A 1 -26.54 -21.55 22.67
CA MET A 1 -26.08 -21.53 21.27
C MET A 1 -26.20 -20.07 20.84
N LEU A 2 -25.07 -19.39 20.61
CA LEU A 2 -25.09 -18.00 20.16
C LEU A 2 -25.66 -17.99 18.73
N ASP A 3 -26.73 -17.23 18.54
CA ASP A 3 -27.34 -17.01 17.23
C ASP A 3 -26.42 -16.07 16.42
N LEU A 4 -25.54 -16.63 15.61
CA LEU A 4 -24.54 -15.88 14.84
C LEU A 4 -25.15 -15.16 13.62
N GLU A 5 -26.38 -15.47 13.26
CA GLU A 5 -27.06 -14.92 12.07
C GLU A 5 -27.31 -13.40 12.17
N ASN A 6 -27.23 -12.82 13.37
CA ASN A 6 -27.47 -11.39 13.59
C ASN A 6 -26.22 -10.51 13.68
N TYR A 7 -25.01 -11.09 13.54
CA TYR A 7 -23.77 -10.32 13.73
C TYR A 7 -23.11 -9.88 12.44
N PHE A 8 -23.41 -10.53 11.31
CA PHE A 8 -22.84 -10.18 10.01
C PHE A 8 -23.74 -10.61 8.86
N ASP A 9 -23.64 -9.89 7.75
CA ASP A 9 -24.25 -10.22 6.49
C ASP A 9 -23.16 -10.66 5.49
N PRO A 10 -23.35 -11.75 4.72
CA PRO A 10 -22.37 -12.15 3.71
C PRO A 10 -22.30 -11.13 2.58
N LEU A 11 -21.08 -10.81 2.16
CA LEU A 11 -20.87 -10.02 0.96
C LEU A 11 -21.32 -10.81 -0.28
N PRO A 12 -21.83 -10.15 -1.32
CA PRO A 12 -22.11 -10.80 -2.61
C PRO A 12 -20.86 -11.53 -3.14
N LEU A 13 -21.04 -12.69 -3.76
CA LEU A 13 -19.94 -13.50 -4.31
C LEU A 13 -19.00 -12.67 -5.22
N ARG A 14 -19.56 -11.75 -6.01
CA ARG A 14 -18.78 -10.83 -6.85
C ARG A 14 -17.81 -9.96 -6.05
N ALA A 15 -18.21 -9.51 -4.85
CA ALA A 15 -17.37 -8.71 -3.97
C ALA A 15 -16.24 -9.56 -3.39
N GLN A 16 -16.54 -10.76 -2.92
CA GLN A 16 -15.56 -11.70 -2.40
C GLN A 16 -14.51 -12.05 -3.47
N THR A 17 -14.95 -12.36 -4.70
CA THR A 17 -14.04 -12.65 -5.82
C THR A 17 -13.17 -11.44 -6.18
N ALA A 18 -13.77 -10.24 -6.27
CA ALA A 18 -13.04 -9.02 -6.59
C ALA A 18 -11.99 -8.68 -5.51
N TYR A 19 -12.34 -8.86 -4.23
CA TYR A 19 -11.40 -8.64 -3.14
C TYR A 19 -10.27 -9.68 -3.13
N SER A 20 -10.57 -10.95 -3.37
CA SER A 20 -9.55 -12.00 -3.47
C SER A 20 -8.52 -11.70 -4.56
N GLN A 21 -8.97 -11.29 -5.74
CA GLN A 21 -8.07 -10.88 -6.83
C GLN A 21 -7.24 -9.65 -6.45
N LEU A 22 -7.84 -8.64 -5.84
CA LEU A 22 -7.14 -7.46 -5.36
C LEU A 22 -6.07 -7.84 -4.33
N ASN A 23 -6.42 -8.66 -3.36
CA ASN A 23 -5.54 -9.09 -2.28
C ASN A 23 -4.35 -9.88 -2.82
N GLU A 24 -4.57 -10.80 -3.75
CA GLU A 24 -3.50 -11.58 -4.39
C GLU A 24 -2.48 -10.67 -5.11
N VAL A 25 -2.96 -9.71 -5.89
CA VAL A 25 -2.09 -8.76 -6.60
C VAL A 25 -1.38 -7.83 -5.62
N ALA A 26 -2.07 -7.36 -4.57
CA ALA A 26 -1.49 -6.51 -3.55
C ALA A 26 -0.39 -7.22 -2.74
N ILE A 27 -0.62 -8.49 -2.33
CA ILE A 27 0.39 -9.30 -1.63
C ILE A 27 1.61 -9.53 -2.52
N ARG A 28 1.43 -9.88 -3.78
CA ARG A 28 2.55 -10.04 -4.71
C ARG A 28 3.35 -8.74 -4.88
N ALA A 29 2.65 -7.61 -5.01
CA ALA A 29 3.29 -6.30 -5.09
C ALA A 29 4.10 -5.99 -3.83
N GLU A 30 3.56 -6.32 -2.66
CA GLU A 30 4.25 -6.09 -1.38
C GLU A 30 5.44 -7.02 -1.18
N MET A 31 5.33 -8.31 -1.54
CA MET A 31 6.44 -9.27 -1.49
C MET A 31 7.58 -8.91 -2.44
N SER A 32 7.27 -8.32 -3.59
CA SER A 32 8.27 -7.83 -4.54
C SER A 32 8.78 -6.43 -4.23
N ARG A 33 8.26 -5.81 -3.16
CA ARG A 33 8.63 -4.44 -2.77
C ARG A 33 10.06 -4.38 -2.29
N THR A 34 10.90 -3.72 -3.09
CA THR A 34 12.29 -3.42 -2.78
C THR A 34 12.47 -1.92 -2.63
N VAL A 35 13.68 -1.48 -2.26
CA VAL A 35 14.05 -0.04 -2.28
C VAL A 35 13.77 0.58 -3.67
N ALA A 36 13.79 -0.21 -4.74
CA ALA A 36 13.44 0.22 -6.09
C ALA A 36 11.95 0.59 -6.26
N ASN A 37 11.08 0.23 -5.31
CA ASN A 37 9.63 0.50 -5.38
C ASN A 37 9.22 1.85 -4.78
N LEU A 38 10.16 2.68 -4.37
CA LEU A 38 9.91 4.08 -4.07
C LEU A 38 9.19 4.74 -5.26
N SER A 39 8.30 5.68 -4.98
CA SER A 39 7.64 6.49 -6.03
C SER A 39 8.69 7.20 -6.88
N GLY A 40 8.80 6.82 -8.14
CA GLY A 40 9.81 7.39 -9.03
C GLY A 40 10.10 6.50 -10.23
N SER A 41 11.06 6.90 -11.03
CA SER A 41 11.46 6.21 -12.24
C SER A 41 12.98 6.14 -12.40
N PHE A 42 13.46 5.05 -12.95
CA PHE A 42 14.86 4.97 -13.36
C PHE A 42 15.09 5.71 -14.67
N SER A 43 16.23 6.35 -14.79
CA SER A 43 16.70 6.97 -16.02
C SER A 43 18.17 6.69 -16.22
N GLN A 44 18.56 6.36 -17.45
CA GLN A 44 19.94 6.11 -17.82
C GLN A 44 20.56 7.38 -18.41
N ARG A 45 21.84 7.62 -18.12
CA ARG A 45 22.65 8.67 -18.75
C ARG A 45 23.97 8.11 -19.22
N LEU A 46 24.39 8.52 -20.41
CA LEU A 46 25.70 8.23 -20.96
C LEU A 46 26.68 9.36 -20.58
N VAL A 47 27.76 9.00 -19.91
CA VAL A 47 28.86 9.92 -19.57
C VAL A 47 30.16 9.28 -20.02
N ARG A 48 30.88 9.93 -20.93
CA ARG A 48 32.15 9.41 -21.51
C ARG A 48 32.02 7.96 -22.01
N ASN A 49 30.98 7.70 -22.76
CA ASN A 49 30.65 6.37 -23.33
C ASN A 49 30.36 5.25 -22.29
N LYS A 50 30.12 5.60 -21.03
CA LYS A 50 29.67 4.68 -19.97
C LYS A 50 28.27 5.02 -19.55
N ALA A 51 27.43 4.01 -19.38
CA ALA A 51 26.05 4.17 -18.95
C ALA A 51 25.97 4.19 -17.41
N TYR A 52 25.19 5.11 -16.89
CA TYR A 52 24.95 5.27 -15.46
C TYR A 52 23.46 5.40 -15.20
N TRP A 53 22.99 4.78 -14.14
CA TRP A 53 21.59 4.81 -13.73
C TRP A 53 21.35 5.80 -12.62
N TYR A 54 20.21 6.49 -12.72
CA TYR A 54 19.72 7.45 -11.75
C TYR A 54 18.26 7.15 -11.45
N PHE A 55 17.86 7.35 -10.19
CA PHE A 55 16.47 7.27 -9.77
C PHE A 55 15.90 8.66 -9.56
N LYS A 56 14.84 8.99 -10.29
CA LYS A 56 14.13 10.27 -10.16
C LYS A 56 12.91 10.08 -9.28
N HIS A 57 12.79 10.90 -8.27
CA HIS A 57 11.62 10.94 -7.40
C HIS A 57 11.21 12.37 -7.08
N THR A 58 9.97 12.55 -6.59
CA THR A 58 9.49 13.84 -6.10
C THR A 58 9.60 13.83 -4.57
N ASP A 59 10.27 14.84 -4.00
CA ASP A 59 10.38 14.96 -2.55
C ASP A 59 9.07 15.44 -1.90
N ALA A 60 9.04 15.54 -0.57
CA ALA A 60 7.86 15.94 0.20
C ALA A 60 7.38 17.37 -0.14
N GLN A 61 8.28 18.22 -0.66
CA GLN A 61 7.99 19.59 -1.10
C GLN A 61 7.56 19.68 -2.57
N GLY A 62 7.31 18.53 -3.23
CA GLY A 62 6.91 18.49 -4.64
C GLY A 62 8.05 18.73 -5.64
N LYS A 63 9.30 18.82 -5.18
CA LYS A 63 10.46 19.06 -6.04
C LYS A 63 11.03 17.75 -6.56
N GLN A 64 11.34 17.69 -7.86
CA GLN A 64 12.03 16.54 -8.44
C GLN A 64 13.47 16.47 -7.97
N ARG A 65 13.83 15.30 -7.43
CA ARG A 65 15.19 14.94 -7.01
C ARG A 65 15.69 13.78 -7.87
N GLN A 66 16.99 13.68 -7.95
CA GLN A 66 17.66 12.61 -8.67
C GLN A 66 18.76 12.03 -7.80
N ILE A 67 18.71 10.71 -7.60
CA ILE A 67 19.70 9.96 -6.82
C ILE A 67 20.53 9.13 -7.80
N TYR A 68 21.84 9.18 -7.67
CA TYR A 68 22.75 8.29 -8.39
C TYR A 68 22.62 6.87 -7.83
N VAL A 69 22.38 5.88 -8.71
CA VAL A 69 22.21 4.48 -8.34
C VAL A 69 23.48 3.68 -8.58
N GLY A 70 24.11 3.87 -9.75
CA GLY A 70 25.34 3.14 -10.09
C GLY A 70 25.61 3.10 -11.57
N PRO A 71 26.76 2.48 -11.96
CA PRO A 71 27.04 2.17 -13.35
C PRO A 71 26.07 1.07 -13.84
N ASP A 72 25.99 0.89 -15.14
CA ASP A 72 25.18 -0.14 -15.78
C ASP A 72 25.77 -1.53 -15.50
N SER A 73 25.46 -2.10 -14.34
CA SER A 73 25.87 -3.43 -13.88
C SER A 73 24.69 -4.40 -13.89
N PRO A 74 24.94 -5.73 -13.81
CA PRO A 74 23.88 -6.73 -13.71
C PRO A 74 22.94 -6.49 -12.52
N GLU A 75 23.46 -6.07 -11.35
CA GLU A 75 22.71 -5.80 -10.15
C GLU A 75 21.79 -4.59 -10.33
N VAL A 76 22.29 -3.53 -10.97
CA VAL A 76 21.49 -2.33 -11.24
C VAL A 76 20.41 -2.61 -12.29
N ARG A 77 20.72 -3.41 -13.32
CA ARG A 77 19.71 -3.85 -14.30
C ARG A 77 18.62 -4.69 -13.65
N ALA A 78 18.97 -5.59 -12.73
CA ALA A 78 17.99 -6.39 -11.98
C ALA A 78 17.03 -5.49 -11.16
N LEU A 79 17.54 -4.41 -10.53
CA LEU A 79 16.71 -3.43 -9.84
C LEU A 79 15.75 -2.69 -10.80
N VAL A 80 16.23 -2.31 -11.97
CA VAL A 80 15.43 -1.64 -13.00
C VAL A 80 14.33 -2.57 -13.52
N GLU A 81 14.68 -3.82 -13.82
CA GLU A 81 13.72 -4.85 -14.27
C GLU A 81 12.68 -5.17 -13.19
N ALA A 82 13.09 -5.32 -11.93
CA ALA A 82 12.17 -5.53 -10.82
C ALA A 82 11.15 -4.38 -10.71
N LYS A 83 11.59 -3.13 -10.95
CA LYS A 83 10.70 -1.97 -10.98
C LYS A 83 9.73 -2.01 -12.15
N GLN A 84 10.19 -2.40 -13.35
CA GLN A 84 9.36 -2.49 -14.55
C GLN A 84 8.34 -3.63 -14.46
N ASN A 85 8.71 -4.75 -13.82
CA ASN A 85 7.88 -5.93 -13.64
C ASN A 85 6.98 -5.87 -12.41
N SER A 86 7.14 -4.85 -11.56
CA SER A 86 6.23 -4.63 -10.42
C SER A 86 4.79 -4.43 -10.93
N PRO A 87 3.78 -5.02 -10.26
CA PRO A 87 2.40 -4.77 -10.61
C PRO A 87 2.16 -3.27 -10.69
N GLN A 88 1.69 -2.81 -11.85
CA GLN A 88 1.48 -1.39 -12.10
C GLN A 88 0.50 -0.84 -11.05
N PRO A 89 0.78 0.30 -10.40
CA PRO A 89 -0.14 0.92 -9.44
C PRO A 89 -1.55 1.07 -9.99
N ASP A 90 -1.68 1.22 -11.30
CA ASP A 90 -2.97 1.35 -11.99
C ASP A 90 -3.77 0.04 -12.02
N ALA A 91 -3.11 -1.14 -12.06
CA ALA A 91 -3.79 -2.42 -11.95
C ALA A 91 -4.43 -2.59 -10.56
N ILE A 92 -3.69 -2.27 -9.50
CA ILE A 92 -4.21 -2.31 -8.13
C ILE A 92 -5.36 -1.31 -7.96
N LYS A 93 -5.24 -0.09 -8.47
CA LYS A 93 -6.32 0.92 -8.43
C LYS A 93 -7.58 0.44 -9.17
N LYS A 94 -7.41 -0.19 -10.33
CA LYS A 94 -8.54 -0.75 -11.09
C LYS A 94 -9.25 -1.85 -10.30
N LEU A 95 -8.49 -2.80 -9.73
CA LEU A 95 -9.05 -3.87 -8.91
C LEU A 95 -9.72 -3.33 -7.63
N ALA A 96 -9.13 -2.33 -6.98
CA ALA A 96 -9.72 -1.68 -5.82
C ALA A 96 -11.06 -1.01 -6.16
N ARG A 97 -11.18 -0.35 -7.32
CA ARG A 97 -12.46 0.20 -7.79
C ARG A 97 -13.49 -0.90 -8.05
N ILE A 98 -13.08 -2.00 -8.66
CA ILE A 98 -13.98 -3.15 -8.89
C ILE A 98 -14.46 -3.71 -7.55
N ALA A 99 -13.59 -3.92 -6.60
CA ALA A 99 -13.95 -4.39 -5.26
C ALA A 99 -14.95 -3.44 -4.57
N ALA A 100 -14.69 -2.13 -4.63
CA ALA A 100 -15.56 -1.11 -4.05
C ALA A 100 -16.98 -1.14 -4.65
N VAL A 101 -17.10 -1.12 -6.00
CA VAL A 101 -18.42 -1.14 -6.66
C VAL A 101 -19.12 -2.49 -6.54
N SER A 102 -18.40 -3.55 -6.20
CA SER A 102 -18.94 -4.88 -5.93
C SER A 102 -19.50 -5.03 -4.52
N GLY A 103 -19.22 -4.09 -3.61
CA GLY A 103 -19.77 -4.07 -2.26
C GLY A 103 -18.75 -4.22 -1.14
N CYS A 104 -17.45 -4.21 -1.42
CA CYS A 104 -16.42 -4.19 -0.39
C CYS A 104 -16.44 -2.86 0.38
N GLN A 105 -16.16 -2.93 1.69
CA GLN A 105 -16.01 -1.73 2.52
C GLN A 105 -14.72 -0.98 2.17
N MET A 106 -14.81 0.34 2.14
CA MET A 106 -13.68 1.20 1.81
C MET A 106 -13.25 2.04 3.01
N THR A 107 -11.97 2.18 3.17
CA THR A 107 -11.39 3.16 4.10
C THR A 107 -11.74 4.58 3.64
N PRO A 108 -12.17 5.48 4.54
CA PRO A 108 -12.41 6.88 4.20
C PRO A 108 -11.18 7.52 3.53
N PRO A 109 -11.38 8.42 2.53
CA PRO A 109 -10.27 8.94 1.73
C PRO A 109 -9.18 9.66 2.54
N LEU A 110 -9.54 10.39 3.60
CA LEU A 110 -8.57 11.07 4.48
C LEU A 110 -7.75 10.05 5.26
N HIS A 111 -8.39 9.04 5.85
CA HIS A 111 -7.71 7.96 6.58
C HIS A 111 -6.81 7.14 5.65
N PHE A 112 -7.27 6.86 4.43
CA PHE A 112 -6.44 6.20 3.43
C PHE A 112 -5.14 6.96 3.13
N LYS A 113 -5.19 8.30 3.05
CA LYS A 113 -3.98 9.12 2.86
C LYS A 113 -2.98 8.94 4.00
N VAL A 114 -3.47 8.91 5.24
CA VAL A 114 -2.61 8.70 6.44
C VAL A 114 -2.00 7.30 6.42
N ILE A 115 -2.83 6.27 6.27
CA ILE A 115 -2.39 4.87 6.23
C ILE A 115 -1.37 4.65 5.10
N LYS A 116 -1.67 5.18 3.91
CA LYS A 116 -0.76 5.12 2.77
C LYS A 116 0.57 5.80 3.07
N ARG A 117 0.54 6.99 3.68
CA ARG A 117 1.74 7.72 4.05
C ARG A 117 2.61 6.91 5.02
N LEU A 118 2.03 6.35 6.05
CA LEU A 118 2.72 5.46 6.99
C LEU A 118 3.32 4.24 6.29
N SER A 119 2.57 3.63 5.36
CA SER A 119 3.08 2.52 4.54
C SER A 119 4.28 2.94 3.69
N ASP A 120 4.21 4.11 3.05
CA ASP A 120 5.29 4.63 2.19
C ASP A 120 6.57 4.92 3.00
N TYR A 121 6.45 5.24 4.29
CA TYR A 121 7.58 5.45 5.21
C TYR A 121 8.01 4.17 5.96
N GLY A 122 7.47 3.02 5.61
CA GLY A 122 7.90 1.74 6.15
C GLY A 122 7.37 1.40 7.55
N PHE A 123 6.36 2.10 8.05
CA PHE A 123 5.76 1.85 9.37
C PHE A 123 5.35 0.39 9.55
N PHE A 124 4.65 -0.19 8.58
CA PHE A 124 4.21 -1.58 8.65
C PHE A 124 5.36 -2.58 8.50
N HIS A 125 6.41 -2.24 7.74
CA HIS A 125 7.63 -3.05 7.64
C HIS A 125 8.45 -3.07 8.92
N SER A 126 8.35 -2.02 9.73
CA SER A 126 9.00 -1.96 11.05
C SER A 126 8.18 -2.61 12.17
N GLY A 127 7.10 -3.30 11.85
CA GLY A 127 6.27 -4.02 12.82
C GLY A 127 5.06 -3.23 13.33
N GLY A 128 4.73 -2.11 12.67
CA GLY A 128 3.48 -1.40 12.91
C GLY A 128 2.28 -2.17 12.37
N VAL A 129 1.16 -2.09 13.04
CA VAL A 129 -0.12 -2.71 12.65
C VAL A 129 -1.25 -1.71 12.78
N ALA A 130 -2.17 -1.71 11.80
CA ALA A 130 -3.45 -1.02 11.97
C ALA A 130 -4.34 -1.87 12.88
N ILE A 131 -5.01 -1.23 13.83
CA ILE A 131 -5.96 -1.86 14.75
C ILE A 131 -7.30 -1.12 14.70
N GLY A 132 -8.23 -1.46 15.58
CA GLY A 132 -9.52 -0.78 15.66
C GLY A 132 -10.35 -0.93 14.38
N SER A 133 -11.10 0.10 14.05
CA SER A 133 -12.09 0.08 12.96
C SER A 133 -11.50 -0.20 11.59
N HIS A 134 -10.27 0.24 11.32
CA HIS A 134 -9.62 -0.01 10.04
C HIS A 134 -9.19 -1.47 9.87
N ALA A 135 -8.74 -2.12 10.95
CA ALA A 135 -8.52 -3.56 10.95
C ALA A 135 -9.84 -4.32 10.73
N PHE A 136 -10.93 -3.86 11.35
CA PHE A 136 -12.26 -4.43 11.17
C PHE A 136 -12.74 -4.35 9.72
N ILE A 137 -12.55 -3.21 9.03
CA ILE A 137 -12.85 -3.04 7.60
C ILE A 137 -12.04 -4.05 6.76
N ALA A 138 -10.76 -4.21 7.06
CA ALA A 138 -9.91 -5.16 6.34
C ALA A 138 -10.39 -6.60 6.55
N TYR A 139 -10.66 -7.00 7.79
CA TYR A 139 -11.18 -8.34 8.12
C TYR A 139 -12.56 -8.60 7.52
N SER A 140 -13.43 -7.60 7.50
CA SER A 140 -14.74 -7.69 6.84
C SER A 140 -14.60 -8.15 5.38
N ASN A 141 -13.76 -7.44 4.64
CA ASN A 141 -13.52 -7.77 3.23
C ASN A 141 -12.80 -9.12 3.06
N MET A 142 -11.83 -9.46 3.93
CA MET A 142 -11.10 -10.73 3.89
C MET A 142 -12.01 -11.93 4.18
N LEU A 143 -12.94 -11.77 5.11
CA LEU A 143 -13.89 -12.82 5.49
C LEU A 143 -15.12 -12.85 4.58
N GLY A 144 -15.28 -11.87 3.70
CA GLY A 144 -16.43 -11.77 2.80
C GLY A 144 -17.72 -11.45 3.52
N VAL A 145 -17.69 -10.64 4.58
CA VAL A 145 -18.85 -10.29 5.39
C VAL A 145 -18.95 -8.79 5.64
N HIS A 146 -20.17 -8.31 5.89
CA HIS A 146 -20.43 -7.03 6.53
C HIS A 146 -20.75 -7.24 8.00
N TRP A 147 -20.03 -6.55 8.86
CA TRP A 147 -20.41 -6.47 10.28
C TRP A 147 -21.64 -5.56 10.41
N GLY A 148 -22.56 -5.91 11.30
CA GLY A 148 -23.78 -5.11 11.54
C GLY A 148 -23.48 -3.64 11.81
N SER A 149 -24.49 -2.81 11.74
CA SER A 149 -24.49 -1.35 11.58
C SER A 149 -23.65 -0.50 12.55
N SER A 150 -23.05 -1.06 13.57
CA SER A 150 -22.29 -0.33 14.60
C SER A 150 -20.83 -0.03 14.24
N SER A 151 -20.30 -0.60 13.14
CA SER A 151 -18.87 -0.52 12.81
C SER A 151 -18.48 0.59 11.81
N ALA A 152 -19.44 1.36 11.31
CA ALA A 152 -19.24 2.16 10.09
C ALA A 152 -18.73 3.60 10.29
N ALA A 153 -18.74 4.15 11.48
CA ALA A 153 -18.38 5.55 11.72
C ALA A 153 -17.15 5.66 12.62
N THR A 154 -15.97 5.45 12.04
CA THR A 154 -14.73 5.78 12.75
C THR A 154 -14.27 7.20 12.41
N GLN A 155 -13.90 7.96 13.43
CA GLN A 155 -13.27 9.28 13.31
C GLN A 155 -11.76 9.19 13.50
N ASP A 156 -11.29 8.08 14.07
CA ASP A 156 -9.89 7.87 14.47
C ASP A 156 -9.24 6.75 13.67
N ILE A 157 -7.91 6.79 13.62
CA ILE A 157 -7.08 5.73 13.03
C ILE A 157 -6.17 5.20 14.12
N ASP A 158 -6.36 3.95 14.49
CA ASP A 158 -5.60 3.32 15.55
C ASP A 158 -4.46 2.47 14.98
N PHE A 159 -3.29 2.59 15.61
CA PHE A 159 -2.10 1.81 15.28
C PHE A 159 -1.50 1.21 16.55
N ALA A 160 -0.90 0.03 16.41
CA ALA A 160 -0.09 -0.61 17.44
C ALA A 160 1.31 -0.90 16.90
N HIS A 161 2.29 -0.95 17.81
CA HIS A 161 3.66 -1.33 17.50
C HIS A 161 4.28 -2.06 18.70
N SER A 162 4.99 -3.15 18.46
CA SER A 162 5.58 -3.98 19.52
C SER A 162 6.91 -3.45 20.07
N GLY A 163 7.56 -2.49 19.40
CA GLY A 163 8.89 -1.98 19.76
C GLY A 163 8.82 -0.77 20.69
N ARG A 164 9.86 -0.63 21.54
CA ARG A 164 9.99 0.50 22.46
C ARG A 164 10.51 1.79 21.81
N ASN A 165 11.15 1.70 20.65
CA ASN A 165 11.77 2.83 19.94
C ASN A 165 11.37 2.79 18.47
N LEU A 166 10.20 3.31 18.14
CA LEU A 166 9.78 3.56 16.76
C LEU A 166 10.15 5.01 16.43
N SER A 167 11.17 5.22 15.60
CA SER A 167 11.44 6.51 14.98
C SER A 167 10.92 6.49 13.56
N VAL A 168 9.71 6.97 13.34
CA VAL A 168 9.20 7.26 11.99
C VAL A 168 9.49 8.73 11.73
N ALA A 169 10.40 9.00 10.80
CA ALA A 169 10.66 10.34 10.34
C ALA A 169 9.48 10.81 9.46
N LEU A 170 8.41 11.28 10.10
CA LEU A 170 7.34 11.97 9.39
C LEU A 170 7.82 13.39 9.06
N PRO A 171 7.62 13.88 7.82
CA PRO A 171 7.83 15.30 7.53
C PRO A 171 6.94 16.14 8.44
N ALA A 172 7.44 17.29 8.90
CA ALA A 172 6.74 18.16 9.85
C ALA A 172 5.41 18.73 9.34
N ASP A 173 5.14 18.62 8.04
CA ASP A 173 3.96 19.19 7.39
C ASP A 173 2.95 18.09 7.04
N ILE A 174 2.18 17.67 8.04
CA ILE A 174 0.92 16.96 7.82
C ILE A 174 -0.18 18.00 8.08
N GLU A 175 -0.42 18.89 7.14
CA GLU A 175 -1.66 19.65 6.99
C GLU A 175 -2.62 18.95 6.00
#